data_2eae78f01bc758eb6e88f9c523abda59
#
_entry.id   2eae78f01bc758eb6e88f9c523abda59
#
_cell.length_a   1.000
_cell.length_b   1.000
_cell.length_c   1.000
_cell.angle_alpha   90.00
_cell.angle_beta   90.00
_cell.angle_gamma   90.00
#
_symmetry.space_group_name_H-M   'P 1'
#
loop_
_entity.id
_entity.type
_entity.pdbx_description
1 polymer ?
#
loop_
_entity_poly.entity_id
_entity_poly.type
_entity_poly.pdbx_seq_one_letter_code
_entity_poly.pdbx_strand_id
1 'polypeptide(L)'
;MLGRITMTSAIRLAATAALLGCLVSAANSVNAQSLDELYAKAKDEGAFVLYVGGPTAPWEAMAKIFNERYPGIAVSISGGFSNVLDKKIDTQIAAGKLEVDAAILQTIADFVRWKADDRLNNFKPAGFELIDGSFKDTDGAFWATMVNAVPYMYNTEKVATADVPNSALDFLKPQFQGKVVTPYPADDDVTLWVFNHIVEKYGWDFVDKYMATKPNLIQGHLGQQRSIGSGQNLVTFDSIYNLTAILKKQGMPVEAHFPTVDATPIWPLMGAIFKGAPHDNAAKLFLTWLLEPAQQIATDTWSGRKDVPPPAGYQPILSYKVANDYRAFLTNLTQVAELRARFEKYTGPIVNAGGVR
;
A
#
# COMPACT_ATOMS: atom_id res chain seq x y z
N MET A 1 59.04 -72.01 11.87
CA MET A 1 59.01 -72.23 13.31
C MET A 1 58.09 -71.23 13.89
N LEU A 2 56.89 -71.59 14.15
CA LEU A 2 56.28 -71.90 15.44
C LEU A 2 56.46 -70.83 16.51
N GLY A 3 55.34 -70.23 16.92
CA GLY A 3 55.18 -69.51 18.15
C GLY A 3 53.82 -68.86 18.25
N ARG A 4 52.78 -69.63 18.51
CA ARG A 4 51.53 -69.20 19.10
C ARG A 4 51.78 -68.66 20.50
N ILE A 5 51.15 -67.61 20.93
CA ILE A 5 50.65 -67.51 22.30
C ILE A 5 49.38 -66.62 22.29
N THR A 6 48.48 -67.11 23.01
CA THR A 6 47.08 -66.82 23.22
C THR A 6 46.81 -65.69 24.24
N MET A 7 45.72 -65.05 24.06
CA MET A 7 44.60 -64.70 24.99
C MET A 7 44.81 -63.80 26.19
N THR A 8 43.86 -62.84 26.16
CA THR A 8 43.00 -62.34 27.21
C THR A 8 43.55 -61.26 28.17
N SER A 9 43.03 -60.06 28.01
CA SER A 9 42.71 -59.22 29.17
C SER A 9 41.49 -58.38 28.83
N ALA A 10 40.42 -58.68 29.51
CA ALA A 10 39.20 -57.93 29.49
C ALA A 10 39.42 -56.57 30.18
N ILE A 11 39.30 -55.50 29.46
CA ILE A 11 39.23 -54.15 30.03
C ILE A 11 37.74 -53.73 30.02
N ARG A 12 37.22 -53.66 31.24
CA ARG A 12 35.89 -53.05 31.50
C ARG A 12 35.91 -51.57 31.10
N LEU A 13 35.26 -51.25 30.04
CA LEU A 13 34.94 -49.85 29.69
C LEU A 13 33.68 -49.45 30.46
N ALA A 14 33.84 -48.55 31.42
CA ALA A 14 32.75 -47.88 32.09
C ALA A 14 32.05 -46.95 31.05
N ALA A 15 30.81 -47.26 30.73
CA ALA A 15 29.96 -46.38 29.93
C ALA A 15 29.52 -45.20 30.77
N THR A 16 30.18 -44.05 30.61
CA THR A 16 29.68 -42.78 31.11
C THR A 16 28.65 -42.26 30.09
N ALA A 17 27.36 -42.46 30.37
CA ALA A 17 26.29 -41.88 29.63
C ALA A 17 26.29 -40.37 29.89
N ALA A 18 26.83 -39.59 28.97
CA ALA A 18 26.63 -38.16 28.89
C ALA A 18 25.20 -37.91 28.37
N LEU A 19 24.27 -37.64 29.27
CA LEU A 19 22.98 -37.02 28.92
C LEU A 19 23.28 -35.62 28.39
N LEU A 20 23.41 -35.46 27.06
CA LEU A 20 23.25 -34.20 26.39
C LEU A 20 21.73 -33.88 26.42
N GLY A 21 21.35 -33.10 27.41
CA GLY A 21 20.05 -32.47 27.42
C GLY A 21 19.94 -31.54 26.22
N CYS A 22 19.23 -31.93 25.17
CA CYS A 22 18.72 -31.04 24.18
C CYS A 22 17.71 -30.11 24.86
N LEU A 23 18.18 -28.96 25.33
CA LEU A 23 17.34 -27.80 25.58
C LEU A 23 16.81 -27.37 24.21
N VAL A 24 15.69 -27.97 23.81
CA VAL A 24 14.82 -27.38 22.77
C VAL A 24 14.32 -26.13 23.40
N SER A 25 14.96 -25.02 23.07
CA SER A 25 14.38 -23.68 23.26
C SER A 25 13.10 -23.66 22.46
N ALA A 26 11.97 -23.92 23.11
CA ALA A 26 10.66 -23.56 22.58
C ALA A 26 10.68 -22.05 22.43
N ALA A 27 11.14 -21.57 21.28
CA ALA A 27 10.79 -20.26 20.83
C ALA A 27 9.26 -20.23 20.86
N ASN A 28 8.69 -19.44 21.76
CA ASN A 28 7.28 -19.08 21.73
C ASN A 28 7.05 -18.34 20.40
N SER A 29 6.90 -19.10 19.32
CA SER A 29 6.19 -18.62 18.14
C SER A 29 4.79 -18.35 18.66
N VAL A 30 4.43 -17.08 18.82
CA VAL A 30 3.04 -16.68 18.92
C VAL A 30 2.40 -17.26 17.68
N ASN A 31 1.74 -18.42 17.81
CA ASN A 31 1.04 -19.08 16.72
C ASN A 31 -0.03 -18.09 16.25
N ALA A 32 0.16 -17.54 15.05
CA ALA A 32 -0.92 -16.78 14.41
C ALA A 32 -2.16 -17.68 14.35
N GLN A 33 -3.31 -17.18 14.78
CA GLN A 33 -4.57 -17.92 14.71
C GLN A 33 -4.81 -18.38 13.28
N SER A 34 -5.23 -19.62 13.13
CA SER A 34 -5.58 -20.16 11.81
C SER A 34 -6.85 -19.47 11.26
N LEU A 35 -6.99 -19.47 9.95
CA LEU A 35 -8.21 -18.92 9.31
C LEU A 35 -9.48 -19.65 9.77
N ASP A 36 -9.42 -20.97 10.02
CA ASP A 36 -10.56 -21.76 10.49
C ASP A 36 -10.95 -21.37 11.92
N GLU A 37 -9.98 -21.15 12.82
CA GLU A 37 -10.24 -20.67 14.18
C GLU A 37 -10.83 -19.24 14.19
N LEU A 38 -10.33 -18.37 13.32
CA LEU A 38 -10.87 -17.02 13.16
C LEU A 38 -12.29 -17.07 12.58
N TYR A 39 -12.53 -17.93 11.58
CA TYR A 39 -13.85 -18.06 10.97
C TYR A 39 -14.90 -18.58 11.95
N ALA A 40 -14.57 -19.57 12.77
CA ALA A 40 -15.51 -20.07 13.78
C ALA A 40 -16.01 -18.95 14.70
N LYS A 41 -15.12 -18.02 15.12
CA LYS A 41 -15.48 -16.88 15.97
C LYS A 41 -16.19 -15.76 15.20
N ALA A 42 -15.69 -15.44 13.99
CA ALA A 42 -16.25 -14.40 13.14
C ALA A 42 -17.68 -14.71 12.68
N LYS A 43 -18.02 -15.99 12.53
CA LYS A 43 -19.36 -16.43 12.18
C LYS A 43 -20.39 -16.07 13.25
N ASP A 44 -20.03 -16.10 14.52
CA ASP A 44 -20.89 -15.71 15.62
C ASP A 44 -21.11 -14.18 15.66
N GLU A 45 -20.12 -13.40 15.18
CA GLU A 45 -20.26 -11.94 15.02
C GLU A 45 -21.16 -11.57 13.85
N GLY A 46 -21.17 -12.37 12.77
CA GLY A 46 -22.10 -12.30 11.64
C GLY A 46 -21.95 -11.09 10.73
N ALA A 47 -21.07 -10.15 11.02
CA ALA A 47 -20.84 -8.91 10.25
C ALA A 47 -19.39 -8.48 10.26
N PHE A 48 -19.03 -7.58 9.32
CA PHE A 48 -17.73 -6.90 9.23
C PHE A 48 -17.90 -5.56 8.53
N VAL A 49 -17.38 -4.49 9.11
CA VAL A 49 -17.44 -3.12 8.57
C VAL A 49 -16.04 -2.64 8.23
N LEU A 50 -15.80 -2.38 6.94
CA LEU A 50 -14.51 -1.94 6.41
C LEU A 50 -14.60 -0.54 5.81
N TYR A 51 -13.73 0.37 6.22
CA TYR A 51 -13.53 1.66 5.55
C TYR A 51 -12.29 1.61 4.66
N VAL A 52 -12.45 2.05 3.38
CA VAL A 52 -11.37 1.96 2.38
C VAL A 52 -11.12 3.29 1.70
N GLY A 53 -9.86 3.65 1.54
CA GLY A 53 -9.47 4.78 0.72
C GLY A 53 -9.72 4.51 -0.76
N GLY A 54 -10.46 5.41 -1.43
CA GLY A 54 -10.79 5.28 -2.84
C GLY A 54 -12.13 4.61 -3.13
N PRO A 55 -12.36 4.11 -4.35
CA PRO A 55 -13.62 3.52 -4.78
C PRO A 55 -13.88 2.15 -4.12
N THR A 56 -15.15 1.83 -3.86
CA THR A 56 -15.56 0.58 -3.20
C THR A 56 -15.52 -0.63 -4.13
N ALA A 57 -15.73 -0.46 -5.43
CA ALA A 57 -15.94 -1.56 -6.37
C ALA A 57 -14.86 -2.68 -6.34
N PRO A 58 -13.54 -2.39 -6.27
CA PRO A 58 -12.54 -3.44 -6.12
C PRO A 58 -12.69 -4.23 -4.81
N TRP A 59 -13.04 -3.55 -3.73
CA TRP A 59 -13.21 -4.14 -2.40
C TRP A 59 -14.51 -4.95 -2.29
N GLU A 60 -15.56 -4.52 -2.96
CA GLU A 60 -16.82 -5.28 -3.07
C GLU A 60 -16.60 -6.59 -3.84
N ALA A 61 -15.78 -6.57 -4.89
CA ALA A 61 -15.37 -7.79 -5.59
C ALA A 61 -14.57 -8.74 -4.67
N MET A 62 -13.65 -8.22 -3.88
CA MET A 62 -12.91 -9.00 -2.87
C MET A 62 -13.83 -9.54 -1.79
N ALA A 63 -14.77 -8.74 -1.29
CA ALA A 63 -15.76 -9.17 -0.30
C ALA A 63 -16.64 -10.31 -0.81
N LYS A 64 -17.00 -10.30 -2.10
CA LYS A 64 -17.74 -11.42 -2.72
C LYS A 64 -16.94 -12.72 -2.65
N ILE A 65 -15.65 -12.70 -3.04
CA ILE A 65 -14.76 -13.87 -2.97
C ILE A 65 -14.59 -14.33 -1.52
N PHE A 66 -14.47 -13.38 -0.57
CA PHE A 66 -14.40 -13.67 0.85
C PHE A 66 -15.67 -14.38 1.33
N ASN A 67 -16.86 -13.88 0.98
CA ASN A 67 -18.14 -14.45 1.39
C ASN A 67 -18.42 -15.83 0.78
N GLU A 68 -17.89 -16.10 -0.43
CA GLU A 68 -17.94 -17.44 -1.03
C GLU A 68 -17.14 -18.47 -0.20
N ARG A 69 -16.01 -18.07 0.36
CA ARG A 69 -15.17 -18.92 1.22
C ARG A 69 -15.67 -18.97 2.67
N TYR A 70 -16.18 -17.85 3.19
CA TYR A 70 -16.58 -17.68 4.58
C TYR A 70 -18.04 -17.18 4.68
N PRO A 71 -19.03 -18.04 4.35
CA PRO A 71 -20.43 -17.65 4.37
C PRO A 71 -20.92 -17.32 5.78
N GLY A 72 -21.91 -16.43 5.87
CA GLY A 72 -22.53 -16.02 7.14
C GLY A 72 -21.93 -14.78 7.78
N ILE A 73 -21.01 -14.09 7.11
CA ILE A 73 -20.44 -12.81 7.55
C ILE A 73 -20.88 -11.73 6.56
N ALA A 74 -21.72 -10.79 6.98
CA ALA A 74 -22.16 -9.67 6.15
C ALA A 74 -21.05 -8.60 6.08
N VAL A 75 -20.39 -8.45 4.93
CA VAL A 75 -19.34 -7.44 4.73
C VAL A 75 -19.96 -6.14 4.25
N SER A 76 -19.76 -5.06 5.02
CA SER A 76 -20.16 -3.69 4.67
C SER A 76 -18.92 -2.85 4.38
N ILE A 77 -18.89 -2.20 3.21
CA ILE A 77 -17.74 -1.39 2.78
C ILE A 77 -18.18 0.06 2.60
N SER A 78 -17.41 0.98 3.18
CA SER A 78 -17.53 2.41 2.93
C SER A 78 -16.24 2.92 2.29
N GLY A 79 -16.34 3.49 1.09
CA GLY A 79 -15.23 4.09 0.37
C GLY A 79 -15.26 5.61 0.37
N GLY A 80 -14.14 6.22 0.08
CA GLY A 80 -14.04 7.67 -0.03
C GLY A 80 -12.60 8.17 0.07
N PHE A 81 -12.44 9.48 0.15
CA PHE A 81 -11.12 10.05 0.41
C PHE A 81 -10.65 9.68 1.82
N SER A 82 -9.42 9.20 1.95
CA SER A 82 -8.86 8.77 3.23
C SER A 82 -8.91 9.87 4.30
N ASN A 83 -8.64 11.14 3.91
CA ASN A 83 -8.71 12.32 4.78
C ASN A 83 -10.14 12.74 5.20
N VAL A 84 -11.17 12.08 4.69
CA VAL A 84 -12.57 12.23 5.12
C VAL A 84 -12.95 11.07 6.04
N LEU A 85 -12.50 9.86 5.68
CA LEU A 85 -12.78 8.65 6.45
C LEU A 85 -12.07 8.66 7.81
N ASP A 86 -10.82 9.16 7.87
CA ASP A 86 -10.08 9.33 9.13
C ASP A 86 -10.83 10.19 10.13
N LYS A 87 -11.36 11.34 9.71
CA LYS A 87 -12.17 12.25 10.54
C LYS A 87 -13.47 11.60 11.00
N LYS A 88 -14.09 10.78 10.14
CA LYS A 88 -15.29 10.02 10.53
C LYS A 88 -14.95 8.99 11.61
N ILE A 89 -13.83 8.29 11.48
CA ILE A 89 -13.32 7.34 12.47
C ILE A 89 -13.02 8.06 13.79
N ASP A 90 -12.29 9.19 13.75
CA ASP A 90 -11.98 9.99 14.94
C ASP A 90 -13.26 10.46 15.66
N THR A 91 -14.29 10.84 14.92
CA THR A 91 -15.58 11.24 15.49
C THR A 91 -16.24 10.06 16.22
N GLN A 92 -16.20 8.85 15.65
CA GLN A 92 -16.73 7.64 16.28
C GLN A 92 -15.96 7.26 17.55
N ILE A 93 -14.62 7.36 17.49
CA ILE A 93 -13.73 7.12 18.65
C ILE A 93 -14.05 8.12 19.77
N ALA A 94 -14.16 9.42 19.46
CA ALA A 94 -14.45 10.46 20.43
C ALA A 94 -15.84 10.30 21.05
N ALA A 95 -16.82 9.81 20.30
CA ALA A 95 -18.16 9.52 20.78
C ALA A 95 -18.25 8.22 21.61
N GLY A 96 -17.18 7.41 21.68
CA GLY A 96 -17.22 6.08 22.30
C GLY A 96 -18.15 5.08 21.59
N LYS A 97 -18.47 5.34 20.33
CA LYS A 97 -19.37 4.52 19.52
C LYS A 97 -18.71 4.22 18.17
N LEU A 98 -17.84 3.22 18.19
CA LEU A 98 -17.15 2.76 16.98
C LEU A 98 -18.11 1.89 16.15
N GLU A 99 -18.25 2.23 14.86
CA GLU A 99 -19.05 1.48 13.88
C GLU A 99 -18.17 0.70 12.90
N VAL A 100 -16.90 1.13 12.73
CA VAL A 100 -15.93 0.51 11.84
C VAL A 100 -15.10 -0.52 12.60
N ASP A 101 -14.84 -1.67 11.97
CA ASP A 101 -13.98 -2.70 12.54
C ASP A 101 -12.53 -2.55 12.09
N ALA A 102 -12.34 -2.30 10.82
CA ALA A 102 -11.02 -2.12 10.21
C ALA A 102 -11.03 -1.00 9.16
N ALA A 103 -9.87 -0.40 8.95
CA ALA A 103 -9.67 0.55 7.87
C ALA A 103 -8.47 0.20 7.02
N ILE A 104 -8.55 0.47 5.72
CA ILE A 104 -7.46 0.39 4.75
C ILE A 104 -7.35 1.75 4.06
N LEU A 105 -6.39 2.57 4.50
CA LEU A 105 -6.27 3.97 4.07
C LEU A 105 -4.84 4.29 3.62
N GLN A 106 -4.70 5.39 2.86
CA GLN A 106 -3.39 5.93 2.48
C GLN A 106 -2.80 6.89 3.52
N THR A 107 -3.60 7.44 4.42
CA THR A 107 -3.20 8.43 5.42
C THR A 107 -2.42 7.79 6.56
N ILE A 108 -1.20 7.35 6.29
CA ILE A 108 -0.36 6.58 7.22
C ILE A 108 -0.09 7.32 8.54
N ALA A 109 -0.14 8.66 8.53
CA ALA A 109 0.01 9.48 9.74
C ALA A 109 -1.07 9.17 10.78
N ASP A 110 -2.30 8.86 10.35
CA ASP A 110 -3.40 8.52 11.24
C ASP A 110 -3.17 7.19 11.93
N PHE A 111 -2.68 6.17 11.22
CA PHE A 111 -2.34 4.89 11.84
C PHE A 111 -1.25 5.05 12.91
N VAL A 112 -0.26 5.91 12.67
CA VAL A 112 0.78 6.23 13.66
C VAL A 112 0.16 6.90 14.89
N ARG A 113 -0.72 7.87 14.68
CA ARG A 113 -1.44 8.58 15.75
C ARG A 113 -2.38 7.64 16.50
N TRP A 114 -3.22 6.88 15.80
CA TRP A 114 -4.13 5.91 16.43
C TRP A 114 -3.38 4.85 17.25
N LYS A 115 -2.20 4.40 16.78
CA LYS A 115 -1.33 3.52 17.57
C LYS A 115 -0.85 4.22 18.83
N ALA A 116 -0.35 5.45 18.73
CA ALA A 116 0.14 6.23 19.88
C ALA A 116 -0.96 6.47 20.92
N ASP A 117 -2.21 6.66 20.46
CA ASP A 117 -3.39 6.87 21.30
C ASP A 117 -4.03 5.55 21.78
N ASP A 118 -3.35 4.41 21.56
CA ASP A 118 -3.82 3.06 21.94
C ASP A 118 -5.20 2.69 21.36
N ARG A 119 -5.45 3.08 20.09
CA ARG A 119 -6.73 2.85 19.38
C ARG A 119 -6.71 1.64 18.45
N LEU A 120 -5.55 1.03 18.23
CA LEU A 120 -5.40 -0.11 17.31
C LEU A 120 -5.10 -1.41 18.05
N ASN A 121 -5.58 -2.51 17.51
CA ASN A 121 -5.20 -3.85 17.95
C ASN A 121 -3.79 -4.20 17.45
N ASN A 122 -2.95 -4.71 18.34
CA ASN A 122 -1.69 -5.33 17.95
C ASN A 122 -1.99 -6.79 17.51
N PHE A 123 -2.17 -6.97 16.22
CA PHE A 123 -2.48 -8.27 15.64
C PHE A 123 -1.49 -8.63 14.53
N LYS A 124 -0.89 -9.80 14.62
CA LYS A 124 0.03 -10.33 13.60
C LYS A 124 -0.64 -11.50 12.89
N PRO A 125 -1.19 -11.28 11.69
CA PRO A 125 -1.82 -12.36 10.91
C PRO A 125 -0.79 -13.38 10.43
N ALA A 126 -1.25 -14.54 9.99
CA ALA A 126 -0.40 -15.50 9.29
C ALA A 126 0.27 -14.84 8.08
N GLY A 127 1.59 -15.00 7.96
CA GLY A 127 2.39 -14.34 6.91
C GLY A 127 2.88 -12.93 7.26
N PHE A 128 2.55 -12.38 8.42
CA PHE A 128 3.02 -11.07 8.86
C PHE A 128 4.55 -10.92 8.83
N GLU A 129 5.28 -11.95 9.21
CA GLU A 129 6.76 -11.93 9.21
C GLU A 129 7.36 -11.84 7.81
N LEU A 130 6.60 -12.21 6.78
CA LEU A 130 7.00 -12.11 5.38
C LEU A 130 6.81 -10.71 4.80
N ILE A 131 6.07 -9.83 5.48
CA ILE A 131 5.95 -8.42 5.08
C ILE A 131 7.30 -7.74 5.31
N ASP A 132 7.76 -6.94 4.36
CA ASP A 132 8.97 -6.14 4.50
C ASP A 132 8.86 -5.17 5.68
N GLY A 133 9.98 -4.96 6.39
CA GLY A 133 10.00 -4.11 7.58
C GLY A 133 9.59 -2.66 7.32
N SER A 134 9.81 -2.16 6.09
CA SER A 134 9.39 -0.82 5.69
C SER A 134 7.87 -0.66 5.48
N PHE A 135 7.16 -1.78 5.41
CA PHE A 135 5.72 -1.83 5.11
C PHE A 135 4.86 -2.32 6.28
N LYS A 136 5.40 -2.37 7.50
CA LYS A 136 4.63 -2.78 8.68
C LYS A 136 5.08 -2.04 9.94
N ASP A 137 4.17 -1.95 10.88
CA ASP A 137 4.50 -1.67 12.28
C ASP A 137 4.99 -2.96 12.94
N THR A 138 6.08 -2.90 13.69
CA THR A 138 6.71 -4.11 14.27
C THR A 138 5.85 -4.82 15.31
N ASP A 139 4.95 -4.09 15.98
CA ASP A 139 4.04 -4.64 16.98
C ASP A 139 2.76 -5.23 16.37
N GLY A 140 2.53 -5.00 15.08
CA GLY A 140 1.35 -5.48 14.37
C GLY A 140 0.13 -4.58 14.51
N ALA A 141 0.31 -3.29 14.88
CA ALA A 141 -0.80 -2.35 14.93
C ALA A 141 -1.36 -1.99 13.54
N PHE A 142 -0.50 -1.99 12.51
CA PHE A 142 -0.89 -1.78 11.12
C PHE A 142 0.17 -2.35 10.16
N TRP A 143 -0.25 -2.68 8.94
CA TRP A 143 0.64 -3.18 7.87
C TRP A 143 0.08 -2.89 6.49
N ALA A 144 0.95 -2.95 5.48
CA ALA A 144 0.54 -2.79 4.09
C ALA A 144 -0.35 -3.97 3.66
N THR A 145 -1.53 -3.67 3.17
CA THR A 145 -2.41 -4.60 2.47
C THR A 145 -2.06 -4.70 1.00
N MET A 146 -1.46 -3.64 0.44
CA MET A 146 -0.87 -3.56 -0.88
C MET A 146 0.13 -2.40 -0.92
N VAL A 147 1.02 -2.40 -1.91
CA VAL A 147 1.96 -1.31 -2.17
C VAL A 147 1.66 -0.72 -3.53
N ASN A 148 1.33 0.56 -3.55
CA ASN A 148 1.13 1.31 -4.78
C ASN A 148 2.42 2.01 -5.20
N ALA A 149 2.54 2.24 -6.51
CA ALA A 149 3.60 3.04 -7.10
C ALA A 149 3.01 4.22 -7.86
N VAL A 150 3.80 5.30 -7.96
CA VAL A 150 3.50 6.49 -8.73
C VAL A 150 4.46 6.57 -9.93
N PRO A 151 4.34 5.67 -10.90
CA PRO A 151 5.14 5.76 -12.11
C PRO A 151 4.66 6.93 -12.97
N TYR A 152 5.45 7.29 -13.96
CA TYR A 152 4.96 8.12 -15.05
C TYR A 152 3.93 7.35 -15.86
N MET A 153 3.01 8.06 -16.51
CA MET A 153 2.01 7.46 -17.37
C MET A 153 1.92 8.24 -18.68
N TYR A 154 1.74 7.52 -19.78
CA TYR A 154 1.59 8.12 -21.09
C TYR A 154 0.56 7.39 -21.95
N ASN A 155 0.05 8.08 -22.97
CA ASN A 155 -0.82 7.50 -23.99
C ASN A 155 0.04 6.83 -25.05
N THR A 156 -0.12 5.52 -25.25
CA THR A 156 0.72 4.70 -26.12
C THR A 156 0.48 4.92 -27.62
N GLU A 157 -0.67 5.48 -28.02
CA GLU A 157 -0.98 5.79 -29.42
C GLU A 157 -0.46 7.19 -29.83
N LYS A 158 -0.29 8.10 -28.84
CA LYS A 158 0.01 9.52 -29.13
C LYS A 158 1.41 9.95 -28.71
N VAL A 159 2.09 9.14 -27.90
CA VAL A 159 3.47 9.39 -27.46
C VAL A 159 4.36 8.29 -28.01
N ALA A 160 5.27 8.64 -28.90
CA ALA A 160 6.22 7.68 -29.45
C ALA A 160 7.17 7.18 -28.35
N THR A 161 7.64 5.93 -28.45
CA THR A 161 8.52 5.32 -27.43
C THR A 161 9.77 6.16 -27.14
N ALA A 162 10.33 6.82 -28.15
CA ALA A 162 11.50 7.70 -27.97
C ALA A 162 11.20 9.01 -27.22
N ASP A 163 9.93 9.38 -27.14
CA ASP A 163 9.47 10.61 -26.48
C ASP A 163 8.91 10.37 -25.06
N VAL A 164 8.87 9.12 -24.60
CA VAL A 164 8.39 8.78 -23.27
C VAL A 164 9.25 9.51 -22.21
N PRO A 165 8.63 10.32 -21.32
CA PRO A 165 9.37 11.05 -20.31
C PRO A 165 10.12 10.11 -19.36
N ASN A 166 11.39 10.41 -19.07
CA ASN A 166 12.22 9.66 -18.13
C ASN A 166 12.70 10.49 -16.95
N SER A 167 12.40 11.80 -16.99
CA SER A 167 12.62 12.75 -15.89
C SER A 167 11.51 13.77 -15.85
N ALA A 168 11.32 14.45 -14.71
CA ALA A 168 10.36 15.55 -14.59
C ALA A 168 10.66 16.68 -15.61
N LEU A 169 11.93 16.90 -15.95
CA LEU A 169 12.32 17.90 -16.95
C LEU A 169 11.76 17.62 -18.35
N ASP A 170 11.49 16.35 -18.67
CA ASP A 170 10.94 15.99 -19.97
C ASP A 170 9.52 16.51 -20.19
N PHE A 171 8.76 16.71 -19.11
CA PHE A 171 7.41 17.28 -19.19
C PHE A 171 7.39 18.77 -19.57
N LEU A 172 8.54 19.43 -19.50
CA LEU A 172 8.71 20.82 -19.95
C LEU A 172 8.95 20.93 -21.47
N LYS A 173 9.12 19.82 -22.18
CA LYS A 173 9.37 19.81 -23.63
C LYS A 173 8.16 20.37 -24.41
N PRO A 174 8.39 21.09 -25.51
CA PRO A 174 7.33 21.75 -26.27
C PRO A 174 6.17 20.85 -26.69
N GLN A 175 6.44 19.57 -27.02
CA GLN A 175 5.41 18.60 -27.44
C GLN A 175 4.38 18.29 -26.35
N PHE A 176 4.70 18.52 -25.08
CA PHE A 176 3.81 18.28 -23.95
C PHE A 176 3.10 19.54 -23.44
N GLN A 177 3.39 20.72 -24.01
CA GLN A 177 2.76 21.95 -23.58
C GLN A 177 1.24 21.89 -23.73
N GLY A 178 0.49 22.13 -22.63
CA GLY A 178 -0.96 22.00 -22.58
C GLY A 178 -1.48 20.55 -22.72
N LYS A 179 -0.60 19.54 -22.64
CA LYS A 179 -0.92 18.11 -22.76
C LYS A 179 -0.57 17.29 -21.52
N VAL A 180 0.02 17.94 -20.52
CA VAL A 180 0.27 17.35 -19.21
C VAL A 180 -0.98 17.50 -18.35
N VAL A 181 -1.27 16.49 -17.53
CA VAL A 181 -2.32 16.54 -16.53
C VAL A 181 -1.79 16.13 -15.17
N THR A 182 -2.26 16.76 -14.11
CA THR A 182 -1.90 16.43 -12.73
C THR A 182 -3.06 16.71 -11.78
N PRO A 183 -3.22 15.97 -10.67
CA PRO A 183 -4.11 16.38 -9.60
C PRO A 183 -3.65 17.67 -8.93
N TYR A 184 -4.51 18.28 -8.13
CA TYR A 184 -4.15 19.43 -7.32
C TYR A 184 -3.22 19.03 -6.18
N PRO A 185 -1.96 19.52 -6.13
CA PRO A 185 -1.02 19.09 -5.08
C PRO A 185 -1.49 19.44 -3.66
N ALA A 186 -2.31 20.47 -3.50
CA ALA A 186 -2.84 20.85 -2.20
C ALA A 186 -4.02 19.98 -1.73
N ASP A 187 -4.63 19.19 -2.61
CA ASP A 187 -5.81 18.36 -2.32
C ASP A 187 -5.48 16.89 -2.02
N ASP A 188 -4.41 16.40 -2.58
CA ASP A 188 -4.01 14.99 -2.49
C ASP A 188 -2.63 14.82 -1.86
N ASP A 189 -2.53 14.01 -0.82
CA ASP A 189 -1.28 13.78 -0.08
C ASP A 189 -0.20 13.10 -0.93
N VAL A 190 -0.59 12.17 -1.81
CA VAL A 190 0.35 11.48 -2.71
C VAL A 190 0.87 12.47 -3.73
N THR A 191 0.01 13.26 -4.36
CA THR A 191 0.42 14.30 -5.32
C THR A 191 1.34 15.32 -4.65
N LEU A 192 1.00 15.78 -3.44
CA LEU A 192 1.85 16.72 -2.70
C LEU A 192 3.24 16.15 -2.43
N TRP A 193 3.32 14.88 -2.06
CA TRP A 193 4.57 14.19 -1.82
C TRP A 193 5.40 13.99 -3.11
N VAL A 194 4.75 13.64 -4.23
CA VAL A 194 5.41 13.59 -5.56
C VAL A 194 6.03 14.94 -5.91
N PHE A 195 5.26 16.03 -5.74
CA PHE A 195 5.78 17.36 -5.98
C PHE A 195 6.87 17.77 -5.00
N ASN A 196 6.83 17.30 -3.74
CA ASN A 196 7.93 17.53 -2.79
C ASN A 196 9.24 16.94 -3.31
N HIS A 197 9.25 15.69 -3.79
CA HIS A 197 10.44 15.08 -4.40
C HIS A 197 10.96 15.85 -5.62
N ILE A 198 10.04 16.36 -6.43
CA ILE A 198 10.40 17.16 -7.60
C ILE A 198 11.04 18.49 -7.15
N VAL A 199 10.47 19.16 -6.15
CA VAL A 199 11.02 20.40 -5.60
C VAL A 199 12.37 20.17 -4.93
N GLU A 200 12.54 19.11 -4.17
CA GLU A 200 13.82 18.76 -3.56
C GLU A 200 14.93 18.53 -4.60
N LYS A 201 14.58 17.92 -5.72
CA LYS A 201 15.56 17.61 -6.78
C LYS A 201 15.81 18.75 -7.75
N TYR A 202 14.77 19.45 -8.17
CA TYR A 202 14.82 20.43 -9.27
C TYR A 202 14.58 21.88 -8.83
N GLY A 203 14.19 22.09 -7.59
CA GLY A 203 13.87 23.42 -7.06
C GLY A 203 12.49 23.94 -7.51
N TRP A 204 12.13 25.08 -6.96
CA TRP A 204 10.87 25.76 -7.28
C TRP A 204 10.84 26.36 -8.69
N ASP A 205 12.01 26.66 -9.26
CA ASP A 205 12.12 27.10 -10.67
C ASP A 205 11.54 26.06 -11.65
N PHE A 206 11.61 24.77 -11.29
CA PHE A 206 10.91 23.74 -12.06
C PHE A 206 9.42 23.93 -11.99
N VAL A 207 8.86 24.15 -10.79
CA VAL A 207 7.40 24.34 -10.60
C VAL A 207 6.92 25.56 -11.39
N ASP A 208 7.66 26.66 -11.35
CA ASP A 208 7.36 27.86 -12.15
C ASP A 208 7.26 27.54 -13.65
N LYS A 209 8.28 26.86 -14.19
CA LYS A 209 8.31 26.42 -15.59
C LYS A 209 7.20 25.44 -15.91
N TYR A 210 6.93 24.46 -15.00
CA TYR A 210 5.89 23.47 -15.18
C TYR A 210 4.50 24.12 -15.24
N MET A 211 4.19 25.04 -14.33
CA MET A 211 2.93 25.76 -14.34
C MET A 211 2.78 26.67 -15.56
N ALA A 212 3.89 27.24 -16.07
CA ALA A 212 3.91 28.01 -17.32
C ALA A 212 3.54 27.16 -18.56
N THR A 213 3.73 25.80 -18.51
CA THR A 213 3.26 24.90 -19.58
C THR A 213 1.74 24.74 -19.59
N LYS A 214 1.03 25.29 -18.62
CA LYS A 214 -0.43 25.18 -18.43
C LYS A 214 -0.90 23.73 -18.33
N PRO A 215 -0.43 22.97 -17.33
CA PRO A 215 -0.92 21.62 -17.11
C PRO A 215 -2.41 21.65 -16.80
N ASN A 216 -3.15 20.63 -17.23
CA ASN A 216 -4.52 20.42 -16.81
C ASN A 216 -4.55 20.00 -15.33
N LEU A 217 -5.27 20.75 -14.49
CA LEU A 217 -5.50 20.41 -13.10
C LEU A 217 -6.85 19.71 -12.95
N ILE A 218 -6.85 18.50 -12.41
CA ILE A 218 -8.07 17.69 -12.23
C ILE A 218 -8.08 17.17 -10.79
N GLN A 219 -9.26 17.14 -10.16
CA GLN A 219 -9.38 16.54 -8.84
C GLN A 219 -9.36 15.01 -8.94
N GLY A 220 -8.39 14.40 -8.23
CA GLY A 220 -8.22 12.95 -8.11
C GLY A 220 -7.64 12.26 -9.35
N HIS A 221 -7.01 11.12 -9.10
CA HIS A 221 -6.21 10.40 -10.10
C HIS A 221 -7.04 9.66 -11.16
N LEU A 222 -8.26 9.21 -10.84
CA LEU A 222 -9.07 8.44 -11.82
C LEU A 222 -9.47 9.30 -13.02
N GLY A 223 -9.93 10.53 -12.79
CA GLY A 223 -10.26 11.47 -13.87
C GLY A 223 -9.03 11.87 -14.68
N GLN A 224 -7.92 12.14 -13.97
CA GLN A 224 -6.62 12.43 -14.57
C GLN A 224 -6.18 11.32 -15.54
N GLN A 225 -6.13 10.07 -15.09
CA GLN A 225 -5.64 8.95 -15.90
C GLN A 225 -6.59 8.59 -17.05
N ARG A 226 -7.90 8.72 -16.86
CA ARG A 226 -8.88 8.59 -17.94
C ARG A 226 -8.68 9.64 -19.03
N SER A 227 -8.30 10.87 -18.67
CA SER A 227 -8.01 11.91 -19.65
C SER A 227 -6.81 11.59 -20.54
N ILE A 228 -5.82 10.85 -20.00
CA ILE A 228 -4.71 10.32 -20.79
C ILE A 228 -5.18 9.18 -21.68
N GLY A 229 -5.96 8.24 -21.15
CA GLY A 229 -6.53 7.13 -21.91
C GLY A 229 -7.39 7.57 -23.09
N SER A 230 -8.17 8.65 -22.95
CA SER A 230 -8.97 9.24 -24.03
C SER A 230 -8.13 10.07 -25.01
N GLY A 231 -6.87 10.37 -24.69
CA GLY A 231 -5.98 11.21 -25.48
C GLY A 231 -6.29 12.71 -25.40
N GLN A 232 -7.10 13.15 -24.44
CA GLN A 232 -7.27 14.55 -24.12
C GLN A 232 -5.97 15.15 -23.56
N ASN A 233 -5.31 14.42 -22.68
CA ASN A 233 -3.95 14.66 -22.21
C ASN A 233 -3.04 13.53 -22.70
N LEU A 234 -1.74 13.72 -22.64
CA LEU A 234 -0.76 12.75 -23.17
C LEU A 234 0.06 12.07 -22.09
N VAL A 235 0.42 12.80 -21.04
CA VAL A 235 1.39 12.35 -20.04
C VAL A 235 1.10 12.91 -18.65
N THR A 236 1.57 12.19 -17.63
CA THR A 236 1.69 12.66 -16.25
C THR A 236 2.92 12.04 -15.58
N PHE A 237 3.53 12.74 -14.64
CA PHE A 237 4.54 12.15 -13.73
C PHE A 237 3.94 11.67 -12.40
N ASP A 238 2.62 11.80 -12.24
CA ASP A 238 1.88 11.47 -11.03
C ASP A 238 0.69 10.58 -11.39
N SER A 239 0.95 9.29 -11.63
CA SER A 239 -0.09 8.30 -11.86
C SER A 239 -0.16 7.31 -10.71
N ILE A 240 -1.29 6.63 -10.56
CA ILE A 240 -1.44 5.50 -9.65
C ILE A 240 -1.40 4.22 -10.48
N TYR A 241 -0.41 3.37 -10.24
CA TYR A 241 -0.18 2.17 -11.04
C TYR A 241 -1.42 1.28 -11.17
N ASN A 242 -2.11 0.98 -10.07
CA ASN A 242 -3.28 0.09 -10.12
C ASN A 242 -4.41 0.65 -10.97
N LEU A 243 -4.62 1.98 -10.98
CA LEU A 243 -5.59 2.61 -11.88
C LEU A 243 -5.14 2.52 -13.34
N THR A 244 -3.85 2.72 -13.61
CA THR A 244 -3.29 2.54 -14.96
C THR A 244 -3.51 1.10 -15.45
N ALA A 245 -3.25 0.11 -14.59
CA ALA A 245 -3.46 -1.31 -14.91
C ALA A 245 -4.94 -1.62 -15.22
N ILE A 246 -5.87 -1.07 -14.44
CA ILE A 246 -7.32 -1.21 -14.68
C ILE A 246 -7.70 -0.60 -16.03
N LEU A 247 -7.25 0.63 -16.33
CA LEU A 247 -7.58 1.31 -17.58
C LEU A 247 -6.99 0.56 -18.79
N LYS A 248 -5.77 0.03 -18.66
CA LYS A 248 -5.14 -0.82 -19.68
C LYS A 248 -5.95 -2.10 -19.94
N LYS A 249 -6.44 -2.78 -18.89
CA LYS A 249 -7.33 -3.93 -19.01
C LYS A 249 -8.67 -3.60 -19.66
N GLN A 250 -9.15 -2.36 -19.51
CA GLN A 250 -10.34 -1.84 -20.17
C GLN A 250 -10.08 -1.47 -21.65
N GLY A 251 -8.88 -1.69 -22.17
CA GLY A 251 -8.50 -1.41 -23.55
C GLY A 251 -8.08 0.02 -23.84
N MET A 252 -7.87 0.85 -22.80
CA MET A 252 -7.34 2.20 -23.01
C MET A 252 -5.85 2.17 -23.40
N PRO A 253 -5.40 3.01 -24.36
CA PRO A 253 -4.03 3.05 -24.85
C PRO A 253 -3.11 3.76 -23.85
N VAL A 254 -2.86 3.15 -22.71
CA VAL A 254 -2.04 3.71 -21.63
C VAL A 254 -0.97 2.74 -21.18
N GLU A 255 0.16 3.29 -20.71
CA GLU A 255 1.24 2.50 -20.13
C GLU A 255 1.88 3.25 -18.96
N ALA A 256 2.28 2.47 -17.92
CA ALA A 256 3.07 2.95 -16.81
C ALA A 256 4.56 2.86 -17.16
N HIS A 257 5.30 3.93 -16.90
CA HIS A 257 6.76 4.00 -17.10
C HIS A 257 7.46 4.32 -15.79
N PHE A 258 8.37 3.42 -15.39
CA PHE A 258 9.25 3.63 -14.23
C PHE A 258 10.49 4.39 -14.68
N PRO A 259 10.63 5.68 -14.35
CA PRO A 259 11.75 6.47 -14.81
C PRO A 259 13.05 6.00 -14.16
N THR A 260 14.16 6.11 -14.91
CA THR A 260 15.49 5.76 -14.40
C THR A 260 16.23 6.99 -13.84
N VAL A 261 15.83 8.19 -14.27
CA VAL A 261 16.44 9.45 -13.81
C VAL A 261 15.83 9.90 -12.49
N ASP A 262 14.50 9.86 -12.36
CA ASP A 262 13.81 10.18 -11.12
C ASP A 262 13.49 8.92 -10.31
N ALA A 263 13.29 9.08 -9.01
CA ALA A 263 12.77 7.98 -8.20
C ALA A 263 11.26 7.88 -8.41
N THR A 264 10.75 6.66 -8.50
CA THR A 264 9.32 6.39 -8.48
C THR A 264 8.84 6.38 -7.03
N PRO A 265 7.96 7.29 -6.64
CA PRO A 265 7.37 7.24 -5.31
C PRO A 265 6.52 5.99 -5.13
N ILE A 266 6.62 5.36 -3.96
CA ILE A 266 5.83 4.19 -3.58
C ILE A 266 5.19 4.41 -2.22
N TRP A 267 3.93 4.01 -2.07
CA TRP A 267 3.28 4.08 -0.78
C TRP A 267 2.43 2.85 -0.51
N PRO A 268 2.43 2.36 0.73
CA PRO A 268 1.56 1.29 1.14
C PRO A 268 0.14 1.83 1.44
N LEU A 269 -0.88 1.06 1.08
CA LEU A 269 -2.19 1.15 1.70
C LEU A 269 -2.15 0.38 3.01
N MET A 270 -2.20 1.11 4.12
CA MET A 270 -2.12 0.49 5.46
C MET A 270 -3.48 -0.02 5.91
N GLY A 271 -3.48 -1.24 6.45
CA GLY A 271 -4.62 -1.85 7.11
C GLY A 271 -4.43 -1.94 8.61
N ALA A 272 -5.48 -1.68 9.38
CA ALA A 272 -5.50 -1.86 10.81
C ALA A 272 -6.89 -2.25 11.33
N ILE A 273 -6.91 -2.88 12.50
CA ILE A 273 -8.12 -3.23 13.25
C ILE A 273 -8.21 -2.31 14.45
N PHE A 274 -9.37 -1.71 14.70
CA PHE A 274 -9.56 -0.81 15.83
C PHE A 274 -9.82 -1.57 17.13
N LYS A 275 -9.29 -1.06 18.24
CA LYS A 275 -9.64 -1.54 19.57
C LYS A 275 -11.11 -1.22 19.86
N GLY A 276 -11.85 -2.22 20.33
CA GLY A 276 -13.28 -2.10 20.58
C GLY A 276 -14.12 -2.21 19.30
N ALA A 277 -13.54 -2.68 18.19
CA ALA A 277 -14.27 -3.03 16.98
C ALA A 277 -15.45 -3.98 17.33
N PRO A 278 -16.67 -3.72 16.83
CA PRO A 278 -17.81 -4.58 17.09
C PRO A 278 -17.62 -6.03 16.62
N HIS A 279 -16.85 -6.23 15.53
CA HIS A 279 -16.64 -7.54 14.89
C HIS A 279 -15.13 -7.83 14.74
N ASP A 280 -14.43 -7.88 15.88
CA ASP A 280 -12.96 -8.01 15.93
C ASP A 280 -12.43 -9.27 15.25
N ASN A 281 -13.11 -10.43 15.44
CA ASN A 281 -12.68 -11.68 14.81
C ASN A 281 -12.95 -11.70 13.30
N ALA A 282 -14.02 -11.09 12.84
CA ALA A 282 -14.32 -10.96 11.42
C ALA A 282 -13.29 -10.02 10.73
N ALA A 283 -12.88 -8.94 11.40
CA ALA A 283 -11.80 -8.08 10.93
C ALA A 283 -10.47 -8.82 10.85
N LYS A 284 -10.11 -9.59 11.87
CA LYS A 284 -8.90 -10.44 11.88
C LYS A 284 -8.94 -11.48 10.78
N LEU A 285 -10.07 -12.14 10.59
CA LEU A 285 -10.26 -13.13 9.52
C LEU A 285 -10.06 -12.49 8.15
N PHE A 286 -10.76 -11.38 7.87
CA PHE A 286 -10.69 -10.71 6.58
C PHE A 286 -9.28 -10.24 6.25
N LEU A 287 -8.61 -9.56 7.17
CA LEU A 287 -7.27 -9.03 6.94
C LEU A 287 -6.20 -10.15 6.87
N THR A 288 -6.38 -11.27 7.58
CA THR A 288 -5.52 -12.45 7.43
C THR A 288 -5.70 -13.11 6.07
N TRP A 289 -6.96 -13.31 5.64
CA TRP A 289 -7.28 -13.83 4.32
C TRP A 289 -6.77 -12.93 3.21
N LEU A 290 -6.95 -11.61 3.34
CA LEU A 290 -6.45 -10.64 2.36
C LEU A 290 -4.93 -10.71 2.20
N LEU A 291 -4.20 -11.08 3.26
CA LEU A 291 -2.74 -11.22 3.23
C LEU A 291 -2.27 -12.56 2.61
N GLU A 292 -3.16 -13.51 2.31
CA GLU A 292 -2.78 -14.74 1.60
C GLU A 292 -2.18 -14.42 0.22
N PRO A 293 -1.17 -15.16 -0.26
CA PRO A 293 -0.54 -14.89 -1.55
C PRO A 293 -1.51 -14.78 -2.72
N ALA A 294 -2.54 -15.64 -2.76
CA ALA A 294 -3.54 -15.62 -3.83
C ALA A 294 -4.31 -14.30 -3.87
N GLN A 295 -4.68 -13.74 -2.71
CA GLN A 295 -5.39 -12.47 -2.63
C GLN A 295 -4.45 -11.30 -2.96
N GLN A 296 -3.21 -11.36 -2.50
CA GLN A 296 -2.20 -10.36 -2.80
C GLN A 296 -1.90 -10.28 -4.32
N ILE A 297 -1.82 -11.42 -5.00
CA ILE A 297 -1.67 -11.48 -6.47
C ILE A 297 -2.91 -10.90 -7.16
N ALA A 298 -4.11 -11.18 -6.64
CA ALA A 298 -5.36 -10.72 -7.22
C ALA A 298 -5.54 -9.20 -7.18
N THR A 299 -4.82 -8.48 -6.32
CA THR A 299 -4.83 -7.00 -6.30
C THR A 299 -4.20 -6.38 -7.55
N ASP A 300 -3.42 -7.15 -8.31
CA ASP A 300 -2.68 -6.71 -9.51
C ASP A 300 -1.80 -5.47 -9.25
N THR A 301 -1.27 -5.38 -8.03
CA THR A 301 -0.26 -4.41 -7.62
C THR A 301 0.81 -5.13 -6.79
N TRP A 302 1.78 -4.43 -6.25
CA TRP A 302 2.80 -5.07 -5.42
C TRP A 302 2.27 -5.38 -4.03
N SER A 303 2.66 -6.54 -3.53
CA SER A 303 2.45 -6.91 -2.13
C SER A 303 3.51 -6.29 -1.23
N GLY A 304 3.15 -6.03 0.03
CA GLY A 304 4.15 -5.80 1.08
C GLY A 304 4.94 -7.06 1.45
N ARG A 305 4.47 -8.27 1.06
CA ARG A 305 5.11 -9.56 1.32
C ARG A 305 6.24 -9.82 0.32
N LYS A 306 7.35 -10.30 0.82
CA LYS A 306 8.55 -10.63 0.01
C LYS A 306 8.44 -11.90 -0.82
N ASP A 307 7.51 -12.78 -0.48
CA ASP A 307 7.28 -14.07 -1.15
C ASP A 307 6.17 -14.02 -2.23
N VAL A 308 5.52 -12.87 -2.41
CA VAL A 308 4.52 -12.66 -3.45
C VAL A 308 5.19 -12.06 -4.69
N PRO A 309 4.99 -12.63 -5.89
CA PRO A 309 5.60 -12.11 -7.11
C PRO A 309 5.03 -10.71 -7.45
N PRO A 310 5.81 -9.89 -8.17
CA PRO A 310 5.33 -8.61 -8.67
C PRO A 310 4.22 -8.79 -9.73
N PRO A 311 3.50 -7.73 -10.09
CA PRO A 311 2.58 -7.75 -11.23
C PRO A 311 3.27 -8.21 -12.50
N ALA A 312 2.50 -8.87 -13.38
CA ALA A 312 3.04 -9.44 -14.62
C ALA A 312 3.71 -8.38 -15.50
N GLY A 313 4.95 -8.65 -15.92
CA GLY A 313 5.74 -7.73 -16.74
C GLY A 313 6.57 -6.71 -15.95
N TYR A 314 6.48 -6.69 -14.63
CA TYR A 314 7.23 -5.77 -13.76
C TYR A 314 8.22 -6.50 -12.86
N GLN A 315 9.16 -5.75 -12.31
CA GLN A 315 10.15 -6.22 -11.34
C GLN A 315 9.62 -6.06 -9.90
N PRO A 316 10.22 -6.72 -8.90
CA PRO A 316 9.98 -6.42 -7.49
C PRO A 316 10.09 -4.92 -7.23
N ILE A 317 9.15 -4.34 -6.48
CA ILE A 317 9.03 -2.88 -6.37
C ILE A 317 10.31 -2.20 -5.84
N LEU A 318 10.98 -2.82 -4.89
CA LEU A 318 12.22 -2.29 -4.30
C LEU A 318 13.46 -2.47 -5.20
N SER A 319 13.34 -3.10 -6.38
CA SER A 319 14.42 -3.18 -7.37
C SER A 319 14.44 -1.99 -8.33
N TYR A 320 13.36 -1.21 -8.38
CA TYR A 320 13.35 0.07 -9.08
C TYR A 320 14.03 1.15 -8.25
N LYS A 321 14.38 2.28 -8.90
CA LYS A 321 14.76 3.49 -8.18
C LYS A 321 13.52 4.09 -7.54
N VAL A 322 13.27 3.77 -6.27
CA VAL A 322 12.06 4.18 -5.55
C VAL A 322 12.34 5.22 -4.47
N ALA A 323 11.34 6.05 -4.18
CA ALA A 323 11.23 6.84 -2.96
C ALA A 323 10.19 6.17 -2.04
N ASN A 324 10.59 5.84 -0.81
CA ASN A 324 9.78 5.11 0.16
C ASN A 324 9.78 5.82 1.52
N ASP A 325 9.65 7.14 1.48
CA ASP A 325 9.65 8.01 2.66
C ASP A 325 8.29 8.66 2.94
N TYR A 326 7.23 8.16 2.29
CA TYR A 326 5.86 8.69 2.39
C TYR A 326 5.40 8.86 3.84
N ARG A 327 5.70 7.87 4.71
CA ARG A 327 5.40 7.95 6.13
C ARG A 327 6.11 9.12 6.80
N ALA A 328 7.42 9.27 6.55
CA ALA A 328 8.21 10.35 7.13
C ALA A 328 7.72 11.72 6.66
N PHE A 329 7.36 11.84 5.37
CA PHE A 329 6.77 13.03 4.79
C PHE A 329 5.46 13.42 5.48
N LEU A 330 4.49 12.51 5.55
CA LEU A 330 3.17 12.81 6.11
C LEU A 330 3.17 13.07 7.61
N THR A 331 4.14 12.55 8.35
CA THR A 331 4.27 12.85 9.80
C THR A 331 4.92 14.19 10.08
N ASN A 332 5.54 14.84 9.08
CA ASN A 332 6.04 16.21 9.18
C ASN A 332 4.93 17.23 8.85
N LEU A 333 4.00 17.41 9.80
CA LEU A 333 2.81 18.23 9.59
C LEU A 333 3.12 19.69 9.24
N THR A 334 4.23 20.24 9.74
CA THR A 334 4.66 21.61 9.41
C THR A 334 5.02 21.72 7.94
N GLN A 335 5.89 20.83 7.45
CA GLN A 335 6.29 20.80 6.04
C GLN A 335 5.10 20.58 5.11
N VAL A 336 4.21 19.63 5.45
CA VAL A 336 3.00 19.35 4.68
C VAL A 336 2.12 20.60 4.57
N ALA A 337 1.88 21.31 5.69
CA ALA A 337 1.06 22.53 5.70
C ALA A 337 1.70 23.67 4.87
N GLU A 338 3.00 23.88 4.98
CA GLU A 338 3.73 24.89 4.21
C GLU A 338 3.69 24.61 2.71
N LEU A 339 3.90 23.35 2.32
CA LEU A 339 3.83 22.93 0.91
C LEU A 339 2.43 23.12 0.33
N ARG A 340 1.38 22.71 1.05
CA ARG A 340 -0.02 22.90 0.63
C ARG A 340 -0.31 24.38 0.38
N ALA A 341 -0.02 25.23 1.36
CA ALA A 341 -0.24 26.67 1.27
C ALA A 341 0.55 27.32 0.09
N ARG A 342 1.73 26.76 -0.23
CA ARG A 342 2.51 27.25 -1.36
C ARG A 342 1.95 26.78 -2.71
N PHE A 343 1.52 25.52 -2.82
CA PHE A 343 0.92 25.00 -4.05
C PHE A 343 -0.45 25.63 -4.34
N GLU A 344 -1.25 25.95 -3.32
CA GLU A 344 -2.49 26.70 -3.49
C GLU A 344 -2.30 28.05 -4.20
N LYS A 345 -1.13 28.70 -4.01
CA LYS A 345 -0.81 29.95 -4.74
C LYS A 345 -0.58 29.71 -6.23
N TYR A 346 -0.13 28.52 -6.63
CA TYR A 346 0.07 28.16 -8.04
C TYR A 346 -1.22 27.68 -8.71
N THR A 347 -2.01 26.88 -8.01
CA THR A 347 -3.16 26.18 -8.59
C THR A 347 -4.48 26.91 -8.39
N GLY A 348 -4.51 27.87 -7.47
CA GLY A 348 -5.76 28.47 -7.00
C GLY A 348 -6.61 27.47 -6.20
N PRO A 349 -7.85 27.85 -5.86
CA PRO A 349 -8.77 26.97 -5.14
C PRO A 349 -9.15 25.78 -6.02
N ILE A 350 -9.40 24.65 -5.37
CA ILE A 350 -9.84 23.43 -6.04
C ILE A 350 -11.19 23.70 -6.70
N VAL A 351 -11.22 23.55 -8.01
CA VAL A 351 -12.48 23.60 -8.76
C VAL A 351 -13.04 22.17 -8.79
N ASN A 352 -14.13 21.92 -8.06
CA ASN A 352 -14.89 20.68 -8.14
C ASN A 352 -15.49 20.52 -9.54
N ALA A 353 -14.72 20.01 -10.48
CA ALA A 353 -15.24 19.46 -11.73
C ALA A 353 -15.86 18.11 -11.38
N GLY A 354 -17.14 18.10 -10.99
CA GLY A 354 -18.01 16.97 -10.74
C GLY A 354 -17.28 15.63 -10.55
N GLY A 355 -16.66 15.44 -9.38
CA GLY A 355 -15.91 14.24 -9.11
C GLY A 355 -16.77 13.02 -9.34
N VAL A 356 -16.29 12.10 -10.15
CA VAL A 356 -16.87 10.77 -10.28
C VAL A 356 -16.76 10.12 -8.89
N ARG A 357 -17.90 10.07 -8.20
CA ARG A 357 -18.11 9.33 -6.96
C ARG A 357 -18.12 7.84 -7.26
#